data_1c308f93295bc7848f298bd2f136b5c6
#
_entry.id   1c308f93295bc7848f298bd2f136b5c6
#
_cell.length_a   1.000
_cell.length_b   1.000
_cell.length_c   1.000
_cell.angle_alpha   90.00
_cell.angle_beta   90.00
_cell.angle_gamma   90.00
#
_symmetry.space_group_name_H-M   'P 1'
#
loop_
_entity.id
_entity.type
_entity.pdbx_description
1 polymer ?
#
loop_
_entity_poly.entity_id
_entity_poly.type
_entity_poly.pdbx_seq_one_letter_code
_entity_poly.pdbx_strand_id
1 'polypeptide(L)'
;MLIETITIENQMTTYEYDSVLKASLEYFEGDELAATTWMNKYAMKNKEGKFVERTPQDMHLRMAREFARVEAKYNLLNDGSRTSHLSDYGKKREQLSTEKITELFNRFRYVIPQGSVMSALGNPFMIASLSNCIVLPELHDSYGGIFFADQQLAQLYKRRCGAGLDLSTIRPEGMRVSNAAGSTTGAVSFMERFSNTTREVAQLGRRGALMLTLDIAHPDVEKFITIKQDLSKVTGANISVKLSDEFMVAVNENTDFNLRFPVDSPEPYIQKKVNARELWTTIIACAHRTAEPGIIFWDRQHHYSTSSVYPGFKNVSTNPCSEIAMQGGDSCRLIAINLLSFVDHPFTQKAKFNFTRFYEVTYESQRLMDGLVDLELEAIERILQKIESDPEPDYIKEVEMRTWITLYEAGKKGRRTGLGFTALAD
;
A
#
# COMPACT_ATOMS: atom_id res chain seq x y z
N MET A 1 -8.54 -7.08 27.71
CA MET A 1 -8.73 -6.25 26.51
C MET A 1 -10.01 -5.40 26.55
N LEU A 2 -11.24 -5.94 26.64
CA LEU A 2 -12.47 -5.11 26.74
C LEU A 2 -12.51 -4.24 28.00
N ILE A 3 -12.10 -4.75 29.15
CA ILE A 3 -12.06 -4.02 30.43
C ILE A 3 -10.97 -2.93 30.42
N GLU A 4 -9.82 -3.20 29.83
CA GLU A 4 -8.73 -2.21 29.68
C GLU A 4 -9.13 -1.09 28.73
N THR A 5 -9.82 -1.40 27.63
CA THR A 5 -10.32 -0.39 26.69
C THR A 5 -11.37 0.52 27.34
N ILE A 6 -12.28 -0.02 28.14
CA ILE A 6 -13.30 0.75 28.88
C ILE A 6 -12.63 1.67 29.93
N THR A 7 -11.56 1.21 30.58
CA THR A 7 -10.81 2.02 31.56
C THR A 7 -10.07 3.17 30.89
N ILE A 8 -9.50 2.94 29.70
CA ILE A 8 -8.80 3.97 28.92
C ILE A 8 -9.81 5.00 28.36
N GLU A 9 -10.97 4.56 27.90
CA GLU A 9 -12.03 5.43 27.38
C GLU A 9 -12.52 6.47 28.42
N ASN A 10 -12.65 6.07 29.67
CA ASN A 10 -13.13 6.95 30.76
C ASN A 10 -12.11 7.99 31.24
N GLN A 11 -10.85 7.93 30.79
CA GLN A 11 -9.77 8.82 31.21
C GLN A 11 -9.31 9.80 30.11
N MET A 12 -9.79 9.67 28.86
CA MET A 12 -9.37 10.55 27.78
C MET A 12 -10.20 11.83 27.74
N THR A 13 -9.52 12.97 27.69
CA THR A 13 -10.17 14.26 27.42
C THR A 13 -10.72 14.28 26.00
N THR A 14 -11.98 14.69 25.85
CA THR A 14 -12.62 14.87 24.55
C THR A 14 -12.78 16.35 24.23
N TYR A 15 -12.78 16.65 22.92
CA TYR A 15 -12.86 18.02 22.42
C TYR A 15 -14.04 18.16 21.44
N GLU A 16 -14.70 19.30 21.49
CA GLU A 16 -15.77 19.65 20.55
C GLU A 16 -15.17 20.09 19.20
N TYR A 17 -15.93 19.89 18.11
CA TYR A 17 -15.50 20.17 16.73
C TYR A 17 -14.90 21.56 16.55
N ASP A 18 -15.57 22.60 17.02
CA ASP A 18 -15.15 24.01 16.84
C ASP A 18 -13.83 24.30 17.58
N SER A 19 -13.62 23.67 18.74
CA SER A 19 -12.38 23.78 19.51
C SER A 19 -11.20 23.17 18.76
N VAL A 20 -11.43 21.98 18.12
CA VAL A 20 -10.41 21.28 17.34
C VAL A 20 -10.14 22.05 16.04
N LEU A 21 -11.17 22.53 15.35
CA LEU A 21 -11.02 23.32 14.13
C LEU A 21 -10.17 24.58 14.38
N LYS A 22 -10.51 25.34 15.43
CA LYS A 22 -9.76 26.55 15.80
C LYS A 22 -8.29 26.24 16.07
N ALA A 23 -8.00 25.21 16.88
CA ALA A 23 -6.63 24.84 17.24
C ALA A 23 -5.86 24.29 16.03
N SER A 24 -6.55 23.57 15.12
CA SER A 24 -5.94 23.05 13.89
C SER A 24 -5.64 24.16 12.89
N LEU A 25 -6.54 25.13 12.74
CA LEU A 25 -6.28 26.32 11.91
C LEU A 25 -5.06 27.10 12.42
N GLU A 26 -4.94 27.28 13.73
CA GLU A 26 -3.75 27.91 14.33
C GLU A 26 -2.47 27.11 14.05
N TYR A 27 -2.54 25.78 14.17
CA TYR A 27 -1.42 24.87 13.86
C TYR A 27 -0.98 24.97 12.40
N PHE A 28 -1.93 25.03 11.47
CA PHE A 28 -1.68 25.13 10.01
C PHE A 28 -1.62 26.55 9.48
N GLU A 29 -1.48 27.56 10.36
CA GLU A 29 -1.29 28.97 9.97
C GLU A 29 -2.43 29.51 9.09
N GLY A 30 -3.65 29.03 9.32
CA GLY A 30 -4.86 29.43 8.61
C GLY A 30 -5.22 28.58 7.39
N ASP A 31 -4.44 27.54 7.06
CA ASP A 31 -4.79 26.60 5.98
C ASP A 31 -5.98 25.72 6.40
N GLU A 32 -7.17 26.11 5.94
CA GLU A 32 -8.43 25.42 6.23
C GLU A 32 -8.49 24.02 5.59
N LEU A 33 -7.90 23.86 4.40
CA LEU A 33 -7.89 22.56 3.72
C LEU A 33 -7.03 21.56 4.49
N ALA A 34 -5.86 21.95 4.94
CA ALA A 34 -4.98 21.13 5.76
C ALA A 34 -5.64 20.77 7.10
N ALA A 35 -6.22 21.77 7.79
CA ALA A 35 -6.90 21.57 9.08
C ALA A 35 -8.08 20.59 8.97
N THR A 36 -8.99 20.81 8.05
CA THR A 36 -10.17 19.96 7.84
C THR A 36 -9.80 18.57 7.32
N THR A 37 -8.78 18.46 6.48
CA THR A 37 -8.27 17.16 6.01
C THR A 37 -7.71 16.35 7.18
N TRP A 38 -6.91 16.94 8.06
CA TRP A 38 -6.40 16.27 9.24
C TRP A 38 -7.53 15.81 10.16
N MET A 39 -8.46 16.71 10.49
CA MET A 39 -9.61 16.41 11.37
C MET A 39 -10.46 15.26 10.85
N ASN A 40 -10.71 15.22 9.53
CA ASN A 40 -11.61 14.24 8.94
C ASN A 40 -10.96 12.88 8.69
N LYS A 41 -9.64 12.83 8.46
CA LYS A 41 -8.96 11.61 8.01
C LYS A 41 -8.00 11.01 9.03
N TYR A 42 -7.41 11.81 9.92
CA TYR A 42 -6.27 11.38 10.74
C TYR A 42 -6.44 11.58 12.23
N ALA A 43 -7.16 12.63 12.65
CA ALA A 43 -7.39 12.91 14.06
C ALA A 43 -8.10 11.73 14.73
N MET A 44 -7.58 11.31 15.88
CA MET A 44 -8.16 10.22 16.65
C MET A 44 -9.50 10.64 17.26
N LYS A 45 -10.50 9.77 17.11
CA LYS A 45 -11.84 9.90 17.70
C LYS A 45 -12.16 8.66 18.52
N ASN A 46 -12.90 8.84 19.59
CA ASN A 46 -13.42 7.74 20.38
C ASN A 46 -14.61 7.03 19.68
N LYS A 47 -15.20 6.04 20.32
CA LYS A 47 -16.32 5.26 19.75
C LYS A 47 -17.60 6.09 19.52
N GLU A 48 -17.79 7.18 20.25
CA GLU A 48 -18.88 8.14 20.08
C GLU A 48 -18.61 9.17 18.98
N GLY A 49 -17.42 9.10 18.31
CA GLY A 49 -17.04 10.04 17.27
C GLY A 49 -16.49 11.37 17.77
N LYS A 50 -16.27 11.53 19.09
CA LYS A 50 -15.67 12.73 19.69
C LYS A 50 -14.16 12.73 19.51
N PHE A 51 -13.58 13.89 19.24
CA PHE A 51 -12.14 14.03 19.12
C PHE A 51 -11.45 13.82 20.46
N VAL A 52 -10.37 13.06 20.47
CA VAL A 52 -9.45 12.88 21.59
C VAL A 52 -8.05 13.44 21.30
N GLU A 53 -7.86 13.93 20.08
CA GLU A 53 -6.71 14.74 19.68
C GLU A 53 -7.20 16.12 19.29
N ARG A 54 -6.49 17.17 19.72
CA ARG A 54 -6.85 18.57 19.48
C ARG A 54 -6.13 19.17 18.28
N THR A 55 -4.90 18.71 18.04
CA THR A 55 -4.01 19.19 17.00
C THR A 55 -3.19 18.05 16.39
N PRO A 56 -2.58 18.22 15.20
CA PRO A 56 -1.62 17.26 14.67
C PRO A 56 -0.45 16.95 15.61
N GLN A 57 -0.14 17.83 16.55
CA GLN A 57 0.91 17.62 17.53
C GLN A 57 0.60 16.45 18.47
N ASP A 58 -0.68 16.30 18.86
CA ASP A 58 -1.13 15.16 19.69
C ASP A 58 -0.97 13.84 18.91
N MET A 59 -1.32 13.85 17.61
CA MET A 59 -1.10 12.70 16.72
C MET A 59 0.40 12.36 16.60
N HIS A 60 1.25 13.35 16.41
CA HIS A 60 2.70 13.14 16.33
C HIS A 60 3.25 12.53 17.61
N LEU A 61 2.81 13.03 18.78
CA LEU A 61 3.22 12.49 20.08
C LEU A 61 2.74 11.05 20.28
N ARG A 62 1.50 10.74 19.89
CA ARG A 62 0.97 9.37 19.93
C ARG A 62 1.84 8.40 19.11
N MET A 63 2.13 8.76 17.88
CA MET A 63 2.98 7.94 17.01
C MET A 63 4.40 7.82 17.55
N ALA A 64 5.00 8.92 18.01
CA ALA A 64 6.35 8.93 18.55
C ALA A 64 6.52 8.01 19.77
N ARG A 65 5.50 7.93 20.64
CA ARG A 65 5.49 6.99 21.78
C ARG A 65 5.56 5.54 21.33
N GLU A 66 4.84 5.17 20.29
CA GLU A 66 4.84 3.80 19.78
C GLU A 66 6.18 3.45 19.11
N PHE A 67 6.73 4.34 18.31
CA PHE A 67 8.07 4.14 17.74
C PHE A 67 9.15 4.03 18.81
N ALA A 68 9.13 4.91 19.82
CA ALA A 68 10.07 4.86 20.96
C ALA A 68 9.91 3.57 21.77
N ARG A 69 8.67 3.07 21.94
CA ARG A 69 8.40 1.79 22.62
C ARG A 69 9.05 0.61 21.89
N VAL A 70 8.97 0.56 20.58
CA VAL A 70 9.61 -0.52 19.80
C VAL A 70 11.13 -0.34 19.81
N GLU A 71 11.63 0.87 19.63
CA GLU A 71 13.07 1.16 19.74
C GLU A 71 13.66 0.69 21.09
N ALA A 72 12.92 0.89 22.20
CA ALA A 72 13.32 0.46 23.52
C ALA A 72 13.48 -1.07 23.65
N LYS A 73 12.69 -1.87 22.93
CA LYS A 73 12.83 -3.35 22.93
C LYS A 73 14.23 -3.77 22.49
N TYR A 74 14.78 -3.11 21.48
CA TYR A 74 16.11 -3.42 20.96
C TYR A 74 17.23 -2.94 21.89
N ASN A 75 16.99 -1.92 22.71
CA ASN A 75 17.95 -1.45 23.70
C ASN A 75 18.01 -2.36 24.94
N LEU A 76 16.86 -2.91 25.36
CA LEU A 76 16.82 -3.91 26.44
C LEU A 76 17.55 -5.20 26.09
N LEU A 77 17.67 -5.52 24.80
CA LEU A 77 18.47 -6.64 24.31
C LEU A 77 19.99 -6.36 24.42
N ASN A 78 20.39 -5.14 24.76
CA ASN A 78 21.77 -4.70 24.93
C ASN A 78 22.27 -4.78 26.40
N ASP A 79 21.59 -5.49 27.26
CA ASP A 79 21.92 -5.61 28.71
C ASP A 79 23.21 -6.41 29.02
N GLY A 80 24.09 -6.57 28.05
CA GLY A 80 25.38 -7.24 28.17
C GLY A 80 25.39 -8.73 27.79
N SER A 81 24.24 -9.39 27.73
CA SER A 81 24.17 -10.83 27.41
C SER A 81 24.13 -11.14 25.90
N ARG A 82 23.78 -10.12 25.06
CA ARG A 82 23.59 -10.27 23.61
C ARG A 82 24.33 -9.25 22.76
N THR A 83 25.16 -8.38 23.33
CA THR A 83 25.88 -7.33 22.61
C THR A 83 26.90 -7.87 21.60
N SER A 84 27.31 -9.14 21.73
CA SER A 84 28.25 -9.78 20.78
C SER A 84 27.72 -9.90 19.35
N HIS A 85 26.39 -9.84 19.17
CA HIS A 85 25.75 -9.98 17.86
C HIS A 85 25.42 -8.65 17.19
N LEU A 86 25.59 -7.52 17.88
CA LEU A 86 25.33 -6.21 17.31
C LEU A 86 26.51 -5.75 16.44
N SER A 87 26.18 -5.08 15.32
CA SER A 87 27.17 -4.32 14.56
C SER A 87 27.77 -3.21 15.40
N ASP A 88 28.93 -2.69 14.99
CA ASP A 88 29.56 -1.55 15.66
C ASP A 88 28.64 -0.32 15.69
N TYR A 89 27.83 -0.14 14.68
CA TYR A 89 26.76 0.85 14.67
C TYR A 89 25.72 0.57 15.77
N GLY A 90 25.18 -0.64 15.83
CA GLY A 90 24.19 -1.03 16.82
C GLY A 90 24.64 -0.84 18.27
N LYS A 91 25.97 -1.00 18.54
CA LYS A 91 26.58 -0.77 19.86
C LYS A 91 26.71 0.71 20.22
N LYS A 92 26.90 1.58 19.21
CA LYS A 92 27.20 3.01 19.40
C LYS A 92 26.01 3.94 19.18
N ARG A 93 24.94 3.45 18.58
CA ARG A 93 23.78 4.29 18.24
C ARG A 93 23.07 4.81 19.48
N GLU A 94 22.67 6.07 19.43
CA GLU A 94 21.78 6.64 20.42
C GLU A 94 20.36 6.11 20.25
N GLN A 95 19.62 6.00 21.34
CA GLN A 95 18.20 5.66 21.31
C GLN A 95 17.40 6.81 20.68
N LEU A 96 16.44 6.47 19.81
CA LEU A 96 15.43 7.42 19.36
C LEU A 96 14.36 7.58 20.44
N SER A 97 14.48 8.66 21.24
CA SER A 97 13.50 8.97 22.28
C SER A 97 12.20 9.50 21.69
N THR A 98 11.13 9.52 22.48
CA THR A 98 9.83 10.11 22.09
C THR A 98 10.00 11.57 21.67
N GLU A 99 10.82 12.35 22.36
CA GLU A 99 11.07 13.76 22.09
C GLU A 99 11.75 13.93 20.73
N LYS A 100 12.81 13.14 20.46
CA LYS A 100 13.54 13.19 19.19
C LYS A 100 12.66 12.80 18.02
N ILE A 101 11.85 11.76 18.15
CA ILE A 101 10.90 11.34 17.11
C ILE A 101 9.79 12.39 16.90
N THR A 102 9.28 12.97 17.99
CA THR A 102 8.29 14.06 17.91
C THR A 102 8.85 15.26 17.16
N GLU A 103 10.13 15.62 17.39
CA GLU A 103 10.81 16.69 16.65
C GLU A 103 10.89 16.40 15.15
N LEU A 104 11.19 15.15 14.75
CA LEU A 104 11.24 14.74 13.34
C LEU A 104 9.88 14.89 12.65
N PHE A 105 8.77 14.61 13.36
CA PHE A 105 7.42 14.70 12.81
C PHE A 105 6.83 16.11 12.88
N ASN A 106 7.28 16.92 13.84
CA ASN A 106 6.65 18.20 14.18
C ASN A 106 6.49 19.10 12.95
N ARG A 107 5.26 19.63 12.77
CA ARG A 107 4.84 20.45 11.62
C ARG A 107 5.07 19.76 10.26
N PHE A 108 5.16 18.43 10.23
CA PHE A 108 5.50 17.66 9.04
C PHE A 108 6.83 18.12 8.38
N ARG A 109 7.72 18.63 9.22
CA ARG A 109 8.91 19.33 8.75
C ARG A 109 9.88 18.38 8.07
N TYR A 110 10.35 17.35 8.75
CA TYR A 110 11.37 16.45 8.22
C TYR A 110 10.81 15.13 7.75
N VAL A 111 9.95 14.53 8.57
CA VAL A 111 9.45 13.16 8.38
C VAL A 111 7.94 13.17 8.41
N ILE A 112 7.34 12.61 7.38
CA ILE A 112 5.89 12.56 7.18
C ILE A 112 5.46 11.09 7.11
N PRO A 113 4.92 10.50 8.19
CA PRO A 113 4.30 9.18 8.13
C PRO A 113 3.09 9.17 7.20
N GLN A 114 2.84 8.05 6.55
CA GLN A 114 1.72 7.92 5.63
C GLN A 114 0.38 7.66 6.34
N GLY A 115 -0.71 7.75 5.58
CA GLY A 115 -2.06 7.85 6.09
C GLY A 115 -2.51 6.74 7.05
N SER A 116 -2.14 5.46 6.82
CA SER A 116 -2.49 4.38 7.74
C SER A 116 -1.73 4.50 9.06
N VAL A 117 -0.46 4.89 9.02
CA VAL A 117 0.35 5.14 10.22
C VAL A 117 -0.25 6.28 11.02
N MET A 118 -0.52 7.43 10.38
CA MET A 118 -1.11 8.60 11.05
C MET A 118 -2.46 8.31 11.71
N SER A 119 -3.30 7.50 11.08
CA SER A 119 -4.65 7.24 11.60
C SER A 119 -4.73 6.09 12.60
N ALA A 120 -3.88 5.06 12.48
CA ALA A 120 -4.04 3.82 13.22
C ALA A 120 -2.95 3.53 14.26
N LEU A 121 -1.71 4.01 14.06
CA LEU A 121 -0.63 3.72 15.00
C LEU A 121 -0.92 4.32 16.38
N GLY A 122 -0.96 3.47 17.42
CA GLY A 122 -1.28 3.88 18.79
C GLY A 122 -2.75 4.28 19.01
N ASN A 123 -3.65 4.02 18.07
CA ASN A 123 -5.08 4.31 18.19
C ASN A 123 -5.80 3.08 18.79
N PRO A 124 -6.30 3.15 20.06
CA PRO A 124 -6.95 2.02 20.71
C PRO A 124 -8.38 1.76 20.19
N PHE A 125 -8.98 2.73 19.49
CA PHE A 125 -10.35 2.64 18.97
C PHE A 125 -10.43 2.02 17.57
N MET A 126 -9.27 1.74 16.95
CA MET A 126 -9.20 1.24 15.58
C MET A 126 -8.32 -0.01 15.50
N ILE A 127 -8.86 -1.10 14.94
CA ILE A 127 -8.11 -2.30 14.60
C ILE A 127 -7.89 -2.30 13.09
N ALA A 128 -6.74 -1.82 12.67
CA ALA A 128 -6.38 -1.65 11.28
C ALA A 128 -4.90 -1.96 11.05
N SER A 129 -4.53 -2.23 9.81
CA SER A 129 -3.15 -2.37 9.36
C SER A 129 -2.48 -0.98 9.29
N LEU A 130 -1.17 -0.95 9.49
CA LEU A 130 -0.32 0.21 9.25
C LEU A 130 0.23 0.23 7.81
N SER A 131 0.00 -0.84 7.04
CA SER A 131 0.35 -0.92 5.62
C SER A 131 -0.71 -0.22 4.79
N ASN A 132 -0.26 0.63 3.86
CA ASN A 132 -1.19 1.31 2.94
C ASN A 132 -1.54 0.44 1.74
N CYS A 133 -0.62 -0.42 1.31
CA CYS A 133 -0.66 -1.10 0.03
C CYS A 133 -0.23 -2.56 0.16
N ILE A 134 -0.97 -3.44 -0.49
CA ILE A 134 -0.77 -4.88 -0.47
C ILE A 134 -0.85 -5.39 -1.90
N VAL A 135 -0.09 -6.42 -2.25
CA VAL A 135 -0.28 -7.19 -3.48
C VAL A 135 -0.84 -8.55 -3.14
N LEU A 136 -1.96 -8.91 -3.75
CA LEU A 136 -2.53 -10.23 -3.59
C LEU A 136 -1.67 -11.31 -4.27
N PRO A 137 -1.69 -12.55 -3.79
CA PRO A 137 -1.09 -13.68 -4.51
C PRO A 137 -1.67 -13.83 -5.93
N GLU A 138 -0.95 -14.54 -6.79
CA GLU A 138 -1.44 -14.91 -8.12
C GLU A 138 -2.82 -15.56 -8.03
N LEU A 139 -3.72 -15.16 -8.92
CA LEU A 139 -5.08 -15.70 -8.97
C LEU A 139 -5.06 -17.15 -9.46
N HIS A 140 -5.85 -17.97 -8.81
CA HIS A 140 -6.15 -19.30 -9.37
C HIS A 140 -7.25 -19.16 -10.42
N ASP A 141 -7.04 -19.76 -11.60
CA ASP A 141 -7.95 -19.71 -12.75
C ASP A 141 -9.17 -20.61 -12.53
N SER A 142 -10.05 -20.21 -11.62
CA SER A 142 -11.34 -20.84 -11.31
C SER A 142 -12.26 -19.84 -10.61
N TYR A 143 -13.58 -20.07 -10.66
CA TYR A 143 -14.52 -19.25 -9.88
C TYR A 143 -14.18 -19.22 -8.40
N GLY A 144 -13.75 -20.34 -7.83
CA GLY A 144 -13.31 -20.40 -6.44
C GLY A 144 -12.15 -19.46 -6.16
N GLY A 145 -11.12 -19.47 -7.02
CA GLY A 145 -9.96 -18.57 -6.90
C GLY A 145 -10.29 -17.10 -7.11
N ILE A 146 -11.11 -16.79 -8.12
CA ILE A 146 -11.54 -15.43 -8.44
C ILE A 146 -12.37 -14.84 -7.29
N PHE A 147 -13.35 -15.58 -6.76
CA PHE A 147 -14.19 -15.11 -5.67
C PHE A 147 -13.48 -15.11 -4.32
N PHE A 148 -12.51 -16.01 -4.13
CA PHE A 148 -11.61 -15.95 -2.99
C PHE A 148 -10.82 -14.65 -2.95
N ALA A 149 -10.24 -14.22 -4.09
CA ALA A 149 -9.54 -12.95 -4.19
C ALA A 149 -10.47 -11.76 -3.96
N ASP A 150 -11.70 -11.78 -4.47
CA ASP A 150 -12.69 -10.74 -4.23
C ASP A 150 -13.04 -10.61 -2.73
N GLN A 151 -13.20 -11.73 -2.05
CA GLN A 151 -13.41 -11.74 -0.60
C GLN A 151 -12.16 -11.23 0.15
N GLN A 152 -10.95 -11.60 -0.27
CA GLN A 152 -9.71 -11.05 0.30
C GLN A 152 -9.66 -9.51 0.17
N LEU A 153 -10.05 -8.95 -0.99
CA LEU A 153 -10.12 -7.49 -1.18
C LEU A 153 -11.03 -6.84 -0.14
N ALA A 154 -12.22 -7.39 0.10
CA ALA A 154 -13.14 -6.87 1.11
C ALA A 154 -12.50 -6.89 2.51
N GLN A 155 -11.81 -7.98 2.87
CA GLN A 155 -11.13 -8.10 4.17
C GLN A 155 -9.96 -7.12 4.33
N LEU A 156 -9.24 -6.81 3.25
CA LEU A 156 -8.17 -5.81 3.26
C LEU A 156 -8.75 -4.39 3.38
N TYR A 157 -9.79 -4.08 2.63
CA TYR A 157 -10.39 -2.74 2.64
C TYR A 157 -10.98 -2.39 4.01
N LYS A 158 -11.66 -3.30 4.69
CA LYS A 158 -12.19 -3.03 6.04
C LYS A 158 -11.09 -2.72 7.07
N ARG A 159 -9.82 -3.07 6.79
CA ARG A 159 -8.65 -2.77 7.61
C ARG A 159 -7.80 -1.63 7.04
N ARG A 160 -8.34 -0.83 6.10
CA ARG A 160 -7.76 0.40 5.52
C ARG A 160 -6.58 0.19 4.57
N CYS A 161 -6.43 -1.00 4.00
CA CYS A 161 -5.42 -1.27 2.98
C CYS A 161 -5.92 -0.94 1.58
N GLY A 162 -5.01 -0.60 0.66
CA GLY A 162 -5.21 -0.69 -0.78
C GLY A 162 -4.62 -2.00 -1.31
N ALA A 163 -5.04 -2.45 -2.49
CA ALA A 163 -4.60 -3.72 -3.05
C ALA A 163 -4.19 -3.63 -4.51
N GLY A 164 -3.26 -4.49 -4.91
CA GLY A 164 -2.92 -4.78 -6.30
C GLY A 164 -3.22 -6.24 -6.65
N LEU A 165 -3.73 -6.47 -7.84
CA LEU A 165 -4.18 -7.76 -8.32
C LEU A 165 -3.77 -7.96 -9.77
N ASP A 166 -3.16 -9.10 -10.11
CA ASP A 166 -2.81 -9.47 -11.47
C ASP A 166 -3.85 -10.43 -12.07
N LEU A 167 -4.32 -10.13 -13.27
CA LEU A 167 -5.33 -10.93 -13.97
C LEU A 167 -4.73 -11.87 -15.01
N SER A 168 -3.41 -11.85 -15.19
CA SER A 168 -2.73 -12.55 -16.31
C SER A 168 -2.83 -14.08 -16.25
N THR A 169 -3.16 -14.63 -15.07
CA THR A 169 -3.36 -16.07 -14.90
C THR A 169 -4.77 -16.55 -15.24
N ILE A 170 -5.73 -15.63 -15.38
CA ILE A 170 -7.12 -15.97 -15.73
C ILE A 170 -7.23 -16.22 -17.23
N ARG A 171 -7.81 -17.34 -17.62
CA ARG A 171 -7.99 -17.70 -19.03
C ARG A 171 -8.78 -16.66 -19.81
N PRO A 172 -8.44 -16.46 -21.12
CA PRO A 172 -9.09 -15.46 -21.96
C PRO A 172 -10.53 -15.85 -22.32
N GLU A 173 -11.30 -14.85 -22.72
CA GLU A 173 -12.68 -14.99 -23.18
C GLU A 173 -12.84 -16.05 -24.28
N GLY A 174 -13.93 -16.79 -24.21
CA GLY A 174 -14.27 -17.85 -25.18
C GLY A 174 -13.54 -19.17 -24.96
N MET A 175 -12.53 -19.22 -24.08
CA MET A 175 -11.83 -20.46 -23.79
C MET A 175 -12.77 -21.48 -23.10
N ARG A 176 -12.66 -22.76 -23.49
CA ARG A 176 -13.51 -23.83 -22.99
C ARG A 176 -13.36 -24.03 -21.49
N VAL A 177 -14.49 -24.26 -20.83
CA VAL A 177 -14.57 -24.66 -19.41
C VAL A 177 -15.42 -25.91 -19.27
N SER A 178 -15.16 -26.70 -18.22
CA SER A 178 -15.85 -27.96 -17.95
C SER A 178 -17.10 -27.78 -17.08
N ASN A 179 -17.83 -26.67 -17.25
CA ASN A 179 -19.08 -26.37 -16.55
C ASN A 179 -20.24 -26.16 -17.54
N ALA A 180 -21.44 -25.89 -17.03
CA ALA A 180 -22.65 -25.71 -17.85
C ALA A 180 -22.57 -24.53 -18.84
N ALA A 181 -21.69 -23.56 -18.62
CA ALA A 181 -21.52 -22.42 -19.54
C ALA A 181 -20.74 -22.77 -20.82
N GLY A 182 -19.94 -23.83 -20.81
CA GLY A 182 -19.13 -24.29 -21.94
C GLY A 182 -17.91 -23.43 -22.26
N SER A 183 -17.96 -22.13 -22.03
CA SER A 183 -16.84 -21.18 -22.21
C SER A 183 -16.81 -20.12 -21.13
N THR A 184 -15.61 -19.52 -20.91
CA THR A 184 -15.43 -18.41 -19.95
C THR A 184 -15.73 -17.05 -20.58
N THR A 185 -16.09 -16.08 -19.75
CA THR A 185 -16.25 -14.66 -20.11
C THR A 185 -14.92 -13.89 -20.12
N GLY A 186 -13.81 -14.54 -19.73
CA GLY A 186 -12.46 -13.99 -19.77
C GLY A 186 -12.06 -13.11 -18.58
N ALA A 187 -10.77 -12.74 -18.54
CA ALA A 187 -10.17 -11.99 -17.44
C ALA A 187 -10.83 -10.61 -17.23
N VAL A 188 -11.14 -9.92 -18.33
CA VAL A 188 -11.68 -8.55 -18.30
C VAL A 188 -13.08 -8.47 -17.70
N SER A 189 -13.90 -9.52 -17.86
CA SER A 189 -15.26 -9.54 -17.31
C SER A 189 -15.31 -9.48 -15.78
N PHE A 190 -14.29 -9.96 -15.09
CA PHE A 190 -14.21 -9.95 -13.63
C PHE A 190 -13.73 -8.61 -13.03
N MET A 191 -13.21 -7.72 -13.86
CA MET A 191 -12.72 -6.41 -13.39
C MET A 191 -13.82 -5.59 -12.73
N GLU A 192 -15.03 -5.62 -13.26
CA GLU A 192 -16.17 -4.88 -12.70
C GLU A 192 -16.55 -5.40 -11.30
N ARG A 193 -16.45 -6.70 -11.08
CA ARG A 193 -16.67 -7.31 -9.76
C ARG A 193 -15.69 -6.76 -8.73
N PHE A 194 -14.38 -6.82 -9.00
CA PHE A 194 -13.36 -6.29 -8.10
C PHE A 194 -13.49 -4.77 -7.89
N SER A 195 -13.86 -4.05 -8.93
CA SER A 195 -14.15 -2.63 -8.88
C SER A 195 -15.35 -2.32 -7.96
N ASN A 196 -16.41 -3.12 -8.00
CA ASN A 196 -17.58 -2.97 -7.13
C ASN A 196 -17.22 -3.19 -5.66
N THR A 197 -16.51 -4.25 -5.34
CA THR A 197 -16.04 -4.54 -3.98
C THR A 197 -15.22 -3.36 -3.42
N THR A 198 -14.38 -2.73 -4.24
CA THR A 198 -13.59 -1.56 -3.84
C THR A 198 -14.46 -0.35 -3.49
N ARG A 199 -15.59 -0.16 -4.19
CA ARG A 199 -16.52 0.95 -3.94
C ARG A 199 -17.44 0.71 -2.74
N GLU A 200 -17.82 -0.55 -2.52
CA GLU A 200 -18.83 -0.93 -1.52
C GLU A 200 -18.26 -1.02 -0.12
N VAL A 201 -17.01 -1.47 0.04
CA VAL A 201 -16.40 -1.60 1.37
C VAL A 201 -15.93 -0.25 1.90
N ALA A 202 -16.63 0.26 2.90
CA ALA A 202 -16.36 1.54 3.54
C ALA A 202 -15.07 1.52 4.39
N GLN A 203 -14.31 2.62 4.36
CA GLN A 203 -13.07 2.82 5.12
C GLN A 203 -13.11 4.12 5.96
N LEU A 204 -14.18 4.42 6.66
CA LEU A 204 -14.32 5.65 7.46
C LEU A 204 -13.95 6.93 6.67
N GLY A 205 -14.73 7.22 5.60
CA GLY A 205 -14.53 8.41 4.77
C GLY A 205 -13.40 8.31 3.74
N ARG A 206 -12.72 7.17 3.64
CA ARG A 206 -11.75 6.84 2.58
C ARG A 206 -12.35 5.76 1.67
N ARG A 207 -12.18 5.88 0.36
CA ARG A 207 -12.48 4.81 -0.59
C ARG A 207 -11.37 3.77 -0.59
N GLY A 208 -11.69 2.51 -0.91
CA GLY A 208 -10.71 1.50 -1.26
C GLY A 208 -9.86 1.96 -2.46
N ALA A 209 -8.70 1.37 -2.63
CA ALA A 209 -7.84 1.61 -3.78
C ALA A 209 -7.41 0.25 -4.36
N LEU A 210 -7.56 0.07 -5.67
CA LEU A 210 -7.24 -1.16 -6.37
C LEU A 210 -6.43 -0.86 -7.62
N MET A 211 -5.39 -1.65 -7.86
CA MET A 211 -4.71 -1.78 -9.15
C MET A 211 -5.05 -3.13 -9.75
N LEU A 212 -5.51 -3.12 -10.99
CA LEU A 212 -5.64 -4.32 -11.82
C LEU A 212 -4.56 -4.29 -12.90
N THR A 213 -3.74 -5.33 -12.96
CA THR A 213 -2.71 -5.46 -14.00
C THR A 213 -3.02 -6.61 -14.93
N LEU A 214 -2.60 -6.48 -16.19
CA LEU A 214 -2.66 -7.54 -17.19
C LEU A 214 -1.38 -7.53 -18.03
N ASP A 215 -0.86 -8.72 -18.31
CA ASP A 215 0.30 -8.86 -19.19
C ASP A 215 -0.06 -8.50 -20.65
N ILE A 216 0.85 -7.81 -21.34
CA ILE A 216 0.68 -7.40 -22.73
C ILE A 216 0.48 -8.58 -23.67
N ALA A 217 1.03 -9.75 -23.31
CA ALA A 217 0.87 -10.96 -24.11
C ALA A 217 -0.49 -11.66 -23.93
N HIS A 218 -1.31 -11.23 -22.96
CA HIS A 218 -2.61 -11.86 -22.71
C HIS A 218 -3.60 -11.63 -23.85
N PRO A 219 -4.36 -12.67 -24.33
CA PRO A 219 -5.30 -12.52 -25.44
C PRO A 219 -6.42 -11.50 -25.24
N ASP A 220 -6.82 -11.20 -23.98
CA ASP A 220 -7.85 -10.19 -23.67
C ASP A 220 -7.28 -8.77 -23.53
N VAL A 221 -6.00 -8.53 -23.84
CA VAL A 221 -5.33 -7.24 -23.59
C VAL A 221 -5.98 -6.06 -24.33
N GLU A 222 -6.45 -6.23 -25.55
CA GLU A 222 -7.13 -5.16 -26.31
C GLU A 222 -8.40 -4.68 -25.59
N LYS A 223 -9.19 -5.62 -25.04
CA LYS A 223 -10.38 -5.30 -24.22
C LYS A 223 -9.99 -4.63 -22.91
N PHE A 224 -8.93 -5.11 -22.26
CA PHE A 224 -8.40 -4.51 -21.03
C PHE A 224 -8.00 -3.05 -21.25
N ILE A 225 -7.25 -2.75 -22.31
CA ILE A 225 -6.79 -1.40 -22.65
C ILE A 225 -7.97 -0.44 -22.88
N THR A 226 -9.03 -0.93 -23.54
CA THR A 226 -10.14 -0.09 -23.99
C THR A 226 -11.30 0.00 -22.99
N ILE A 227 -11.32 -0.82 -21.92
CA ILE A 227 -12.47 -0.93 -21.01
C ILE A 227 -12.90 0.42 -20.41
N LYS A 228 -11.95 1.29 -20.07
CA LYS A 228 -12.20 2.60 -19.45
C LYS A 228 -12.47 3.73 -20.47
N GLN A 229 -12.58 3.40 -21.75
CA GLN A 229 -13.15 4.33 -22.72
C GLN A 229 -14.66 4.53 -22.50
N ASP A 230 -15.31 3.55 -21.85
CA ASP A 230 -16.59 3.75 -21.17
C ASP A 230 -16.33 4.17 -19.72
N LEU A 231 -16.52 5.45 -19.42
CA LEU A 231 -16.24 6.05 -18.11
C LEU A 231 -17.13 5.50 -16.98
N SER A 232 -18.16 4.72 -17.30
CA SER A 232 -19.02 4.04 -16.31
C SER A 232 -18.44 2.70 -15.86
N LYS A 233 -17.42 2.18 -16.54
CA LYS A 233 -16.81 0.87 -16.27
C LYS A 233 -15.60 0.96 -15.35
N VAL A 234 -15.46 -0.03 -14.48
CA VAL A 234 -14.29 -0.24 -13.62
C VAL A 234 -13.86 1.02 -12.84
N THR A 235 -14.84 1.77 -12.34
CA THR A 235 -14.63 3.08 -11.70
C THR A 235 -13.95 3.00 -10.32
N GLY A 236 -13.88 1.81 -9.73
CA GLY A 236 -13.24 1.56 -8.43
C GLY A 236 -11.81 1.03 -8.52
N ALA A 237 -11.23 0.90 -9.71
CA ALA A 237 -9.87 0.40 -9.88
C ALA A 237 -9.07 1.23 -10.87
N ASN A 238 -7.76 1.37 -10.63
CA ASN A 238 -6.79 1.76 -11.64
C ASN A 238 -6.41 0.54 -12.47
N ILE A 239 -6.04 0.73 -13.73
CA ILE A 239 -5.61 -0.35 -14.61
C ILE A 239 -4.23 -0.05 -15.20
N SER A 240 -3.37 -1.07 -15.29
CA SER A 240 -2.05 -0.94 -15.92
C SER A 240 -1.67 -2.18 -16.70
N VAL A 241 -1.04 -1.98 -17.87
CA VAL A 241 -0.52 -3.05 -18.72
C VAL A 241 0.93 -3.32 -18.36
N LYS A 242 1.28 -4.60 -18.14
CA LYS A 242 2.67 -5.04 -17.95
C LYS A 242 3.30 -5.25 -19.32
N LEU A 243 4.24 -4.38 -19.70
CA LEU A 243 4.95 -4.43 -20.98
C LEU A 243 6.23 -5.24 -20.87
N SER A 244 6.44 -6.18 -21.81
CA SER A 244 7.70 -6.91 -21.95
C SER A 244 8.69 -6.18 -22.85
N ASP A 245 9.99 -6.46 -22.69
CA ASP A 245 11.02 -5.99 -23.61
C ASP A 245 10.77 -6.56 -25.03
N GLU A 246 10.31 -7.82 -25.15
CA GLU A 246 9.87 -8.45 -26.41
C GLU A 246 8.85 -7.58 -27.16
N PHE A 247 7.80 -7.13 -26.45
CA PHE A 247 6.79 -6.26 -27.03
C PHE A 247 7.37 -4.92 -27.49
N MET A 248 8.23 -4.30 -26.69
CA MET A 248 8.83 -3.00 -27.01
C MET A 248 9.76 -3.09 -28.21
N VAL A 249 10.48 -4.20 -28.39
CA VAL A 249 11.25 -4.47 -29.61
C VAL A 249 10.34 -4.57 -30.82
N ALA A 250 9.24 -5.35 -30.73
CA ALA A 250 8.28 -5.49 -31.82
C ALA A 250 7.60 -4.15 -32.18
N VAL A 251 7.32 -3.27 -31.21
CA VAL A 251 6.83 -1.90 -31.44
C VAL A 251 7.84 -1.08 -32.22
N ASN A 252 9.13 -1.11 -31.83
CA ASN A 252 10.18 -0.35 -32.48
C ASN A 252 10.39 -0.81 -33.92
N GLU A 253 10.37 -2.10 -34.17
CA GLU A 253 10.57 -2.72 -35.49
C GLU A 253 9.31 -2.75 -36.35
N ASN A 254 8.15 -2.40 -35.76
CA ASN A 254 6.82 -2.47 -36.41
C ASN A 254 6.48 -3.87 -36.94
N THR A 255 6.74 -4.87 -36.11
CA THR A 255 6.47 -6.29 -36.40
C THR A 255 5.27 -6.83 -35.64
N ASP A 256 4.86 -8.06 -35.98
CA ASP A 256 3.83 -8.78 -35.24
C ASP A 256 4.33 -9.16 -33.85
N PHE A 257 3.42 -9.09 -32.86
CA PHE A 257 3.59 -9.60 -31.52
C PHE A 257 2.62 -10.73 -31.26
N ASN A 258 3.05 -11.76 -30.52
CA ASN A 258 2.24 -12.95 -30.26
C ASN A 258 1.53 -12.87 -28.92
N LEU A 259 0.23 -12.59 -28.94
CA LEU A 259 -0.63 -12.78 -27.77
C LEU A 259 -0.73 -14.28 -27.48
N ARG A 260 -0.63 -14.67 -26.21
CA ARG A 260 -0.55 -16.09 -25.82
C ARG A 260 -1.13 -16.36 -24.44
N PHE A 261 -1.62 -17.57 -24.25
CA PHE A 261 -2.07 -18.04 -22.93
C PHE A 261 -1.71 -19.52 -22.73
N PRO A 262 -1.17 -19.92 -21.57
CA PRO A 262 -0.68 -19.04 -20.47
C PRO A 262 0.47 -18.14 -20.94
N VAL A 263 0.55 -16.92 -20.39
CA VAL A 263 1.49 -15.88 -20.83
C VAL A 263 2.96 -16.26 -20.65
N ASP A 264 3.27 -17.02 -19.58
CA ASP A 264 4.63 -17.47 -19.22
C ASP A 264 4.97 -18.86 -19.75
N SER A 265 4.04 -19.53 -20.48
CA SER A 265 4.26 -20.89 -20.96
C SER A 265 5.13 -20.90 -22.23
N PRO A 266 6.13 -21.81 -22.29
CA PRO A 266 6.82 -22.08 -23.56
C PRO A 266 5.91 -22.75 -24.60
N GLU A 267 4.84 -23.41 -24.16
CA GLU A 267 3.84 -24.08 -25.01
C GLU A 267 2.43 -23.54 -24.68
N PRO A 268 2.08 -22.33 -25.13
CA PRO A 268 0.79 -21.73 -24.86
C PRO A 268 -0.33 -22.44 -25.65
N TYR A 269 -1.50 -22.58 -25.01
CA TYR A 269 -2.69 -23.23 -25.64
C TYR A 269 -3.35 -22.34 -26.69
N ILE A 270 -3.22 -21.02 -26.53
CA ILE A 270 -3.77 -20.02 -27.42
C ILE A 270 -2.64 -19.14 -27.90
N GLN A 271 -2.65 -18.82 -29.20
CA GLN A 271 -1.73 -17.85 -29.79
C GLN A 271 -2.52 -17.04 -30.84
N LYS A 272 -2.34 -15.72 -30.81
CA LYS A 272 -2.92 -14.78 -31.77
C LYS A 272 -1.89 -13.70 -32.10
N LYS A 273 -1.60 -13.48 -33.35
CA LYS A 273 -0.73 -12.40 -33.80
C LYS A 273 -1.49 -11.09 -33.91
N VAL A 274 -0.85 -10.02 -33.41
CA VAL A 274 -1.32 -8.63 -33.55
C VAL A 274 -0.15 -7.76 -33.95
N ASN A 275 -0.42 -6.66 -34.69
CA ASN A 275 0.65 -5.70 -34.94
C ASN A 275 1.00 -4.94 -33.65
N ALA A 276 2.26 -5.00 -33.23
CA ALA A 276 2.69 -4.43 -31.95
C ALA A 276 2.53 -2.89 -31.91
N ARG A 277 2.83 -2.21 -33.03
CA ARG A 277 2.73 -0.73 -33.09
C ARG A 277 1.30 -0.24 -33.07
N GLU A 278 0.36 -0.97 -33.70
CA GLU A 278 -1.06 -0.64 -33.62
C GLU A 278 -1.60 -0.81 -32.21
N LEU A 279 -1.23 -1.89 -31.51
CA LEU A 279 -1.59 -2.10 -30.11
C LEU A 279 -1.00 -1.00 -29.20
N TRP A 280 0.27 -0.64 -29.41
CA TRP A 280 0.92 0.47 -28.70
C TRP A 280 0.21 1.81 -28.94
N THR A 281 -0.16 2.10 -30.20
CA THR A 281 -0.92 3.31 -30.55
C THR A 281 -2.26 3.35 -29.83
N THR A 282 -2.92 2.20 -29.68
CA THR A 282 -4.18 2.08 -28.94
C THR A 282 -3.98 2.39 -27.45
N ILE A 283 -2.92 1.87 -26.82
CA ILE A 283 -2.56 2.18 -25.42
C ILE A 283 -2.39 3.69 -25.25
N ILE A 284 -1.59 4.33 -26.11
CA ILE A 284 -1.33 5.77 -26.05
C ILE A 284 -2.61 6.59 -26.25
N ALA A 285 -3.45 6.23 -27.23
CA ALA A 285 -4.70 6.93 -27.48
C ALA A 285 -5.69 6.83 -26.31
N CYS A 286 -5.79 5.66 -25.68
CA CYS A 286 -6.61 5.47 -24.48
C CYS A 286 -6.05 6.27 -23.29
N ALA A 287 -4.76 6.17 -23.01
CA ALA A 287 -4.12 6.90 -21.94
C ALA A 287 -4.22 8.43 -22.11
N HIS A 288 -4.08 8.93 -23.34
CA HIS A 288 -4.28 10.36 -23.64
C HIS A 288 -5.71 10.83 -23.33
N ARG A 289 -6.71 9.99 -23.58
CA ARG A 289 -8.14 10.34 -23.43
C ARG A 289 -8.61 10.28 -21.97
N THR A 290 -8.17 9.28 -21.21
CA THR A 290 -8.71 8.97 -19.87
C THR A 290 -7.66 8.86 -18.77
N ALA A 291 -6.37 9.13 -19.07
CA ALA A 291 -5.22 8.87 -18.21
C ALA A 291 -5.00 7.37 -17.86
N GLU A 292 -5.70 6.46 -18.54
CA GLU A 292 -5.58 5.01 -18.34
C GLU A 292 -5.69 4.24 -19.69
N PRO A 293 -5.01 3.10 -19.82
CA PRO A 293 -4.24 2.38 -18.81
C PRO A 293 -2.91 3.06 -18.49
N GLY A 294 -2.39 2.81 -17.28
CA GLY A 294 -0.99 3.00 -16.98
C GLY A 294 -0.14 1.93 -17.68
N ILE A 295 1.18 2.14 -17.74
CA ILE A 295 2.13 1.16 -18.26
C ILE A 295 3.19 0.82 -17.23
N ILE A 296 3.59 -0.44 -17.19
CA ILE A 296 4.65 -0.94 -16.33
C ILE A 296 5.64 -1.69 -17.22
N PHE A 297 6.88 -1.22 -17.32
CA PHE A 297 7.95 -1.94 -18.02
C PHE A 297 8.39 -3.12 -17.17
N TRP A 298 7.63 -4.25 -17.32
CA TRP A 298 7.65 -5.35 -16.36
C TRP A 298 9.00 -6.06 -16.28
N ASP A 299 9.65 -6.30 -17.42
CA ASP A 299 10.96 -6.95 -17.44
C ASP A 299 12.01 -6.07 -16.76
N ARG A 300 11.94 -4.74 -16.98
CA ARG A 300 12.82 -3.76 -16.30
C ARG A 300 12.54 -3.73 -14.80
N GLN A 301 11.26 -3.67 -14.41
CA GLN A 301 10.85 -3.71 -13.03
C GLN A 301 11.35 -4.98 -12.32
N HIS A 302 11.26 -6.13 -12.99
CA HIS A 302 11.72 -7.40 -12.45
C HIS A 302 13.24 -7.47 -12.37
N HIS A 303 13.95 -7.03 -13.42
CA HIS A 303 15.42 -7.04 -13.49
C HIS A 303 16.07 -6.15 -12.42
N TYR A 304 15.50 -4.96 -12.17
CA TYR A 304 16.03 -4.01 -11.20
C TYR A 304 15.44 -4.11 -9.79
N SER A 305 14.49 -5.01 -9.57
CA SER A 305 13.92 -5.24 -8.23
C SER A 305 14.95 -5.94 -7.34
N THR A 306 15.34 -5.28 -6.27
CA THR A 306 16.31 -5.83 -5.30
C THR A 306 15.80 -7.07 -4.59
N SER A 307 14.48 -7.24 -4.46
CA SER A 307 13.88 -8.43 -3.84
C SER A 307 13.87 -9.66 -4.76
N SER A 308 13.82 -9.47 -6.08
CA SER A 308 13.71 -10.56 -7.06
C SER A 308 14.92 -11.52 -7.08
N VAL A 309 16.06 -11.12 -6.51
CA VAL A 309 17.25 -11.96 -6.41
C VAL A 309 17.13 -13.06 -5.34
N TYR A 310 16.14 -12.91 -4.44
CA TYR A 310 15.95 -13.88 -3.37
C TYR A 310 14.86 -14.91 -3.75
N PRO A 311 15.09 -16.20 -3.48
CA PRO A 311 14.08 -17.24 -3.74
C PRO A 311 12.77 -16.94 -3.00
N GLY A 312 11.65 -17.04 -3.70
CA GLY A 312 10.31 -16.82 -3.15
C GLY A 312 9.88 -15.34 -3.04
N PHE A 313 10.64 -14.41 -3.66
CA PHE A 313 10.29 -12.99 -3.73
C PHE A 313 9.94 -12.54 -5.16
N LYS A 314 9.38 -13.45 -5.98
CA LYS A 314 8.94 -13.12 -7.34
C LYS A 314 7.82 -12.06 -7.30
N ASN A 315 8.02 -10.96 -8.00
CA ASN A 315 7.00 -9.93 -8.15
C ASN A 315 5.79 -10.47 -8.93
N VAL A 316 4.58 -10.14 -8.46
CA VAL A 316 3.30 -10.55 -9.07
C VAL A 316 2.62 -9.36 -9.74
N SER A 317 2.49 -8.27 -9.02
CA SER A 317 1.84 -7.04 -9.45
C SER A 317 2.44 -5.85 -8.72
N THR A 318 1.82 -4.67 -8.91
CA THR A 318 2.15 -3.47 -8.16
C THR A 318 1.04 -3.13 -7.16
N ASN A 319 1.35 -2.26 -6.21
CA ASN A 319 0.35 -1.60 -5.36
C ASN A 319 -0.56 -0.65 -6.18
N PRO A 320 -1.64 -0.08 -5.58
CA PRO A 320 -2.62 0.74 -6.31
C PRO A 320 -2.06 1.95 -7.06
N CYS A 321 -0.97 2.53 -6.57
CA CYS A 321 -0.33 3.71 -7.20
C CYS A 321 0.82 3.34 -8.15
N SER A 322 1.15 2.06 -8.27
CA SER A 322 2.15 1.49 -9.20
C SER A 322 3.62 1.83 -8.90
N GLU A 323 3.92 2.45 -7.76
CA GLU A 323 5.29 2.84 -7.41
C GLU A 323 6.16 1.66 -6.96
N ILE A 324 5.56 0.52 -6.58
CA ILE A 324 6.33 -0.64 -6.12
C ILE A 324 5.73 -1.96 -6.60
N ALA A 325 6.56 -2.80 -7.22
CA ALA A 325 6.23 -4.18 -7.50
C ALA A 325 6.56 -5.07 -6.31
N MET A 326 5.67 -6.01 -6.00
CA MET A 326 5.79 -6.88 -4.83
C MET A 326 5.39 -8.31 -5.15
N GLN A 327 5.88 -9.23 -4.34
CA GLN A 327 5.40 -10.61 -4.31
C GLN A 327 3.97 -10.68 -3.76
N GLY A 328 3.30 -11.77 -4.01
CA GLY A 328 1.98 -12.02 -3.44
C GLY A 328 2.01 -12.12 -1.92
N GLY A 329 1.05 -11.48 -1.26
CA GLY A 329 0.96 -11.39 0.19
C GLY A 329 1.91 -10.38 0.84
N ASP A 330 2.69 -9.63 0.05
CA ASP A 330 3.57 -8.60 0.59
C ASP A 330 2.86 -7.25 0.72
N SER A 331 3.42 -6.38 1.55
CA SER A 331 2.84 -5.08 1.86
C SER A 331 3.91 -4.00 2.00
N CYS A 332 3.54 -2.77 1.69
CA CYS A 332 4.41 -1.61 1.80
C CYS A 332 3.97 -0.70 2.94
N ARG A 333 4.93 -0.30 3.79
CA ARG A 333 4.81 0.70 4.84
C ARG A 333 5.57 1.92 4.39
N LEU A 334 4.95 3.09 4.49
CA LEU A 334 5.48 4.29 3.87
C LEU A 334 5.73 5.40 4.90
N ILE A 335 6.89 6.02 4.78
CA ILE A 335 7.24 7.31 5.39
C ILE A 335 7.91 8.15 4.30
N ALA A 336 7.63 9.45 4.27
CA ALA A 336 8.27 10.37 3.35
C ALA A 336 9.17 11.37 4.08
N ILE A 337 10.28 11.74 3.45
CA ILE A 337 11.16 12.83 3.87
C ILE A 337 10.76 14.08 3.08
N ASN A 338 10.58 15.21 3.77
CA ASN A 338 10.29 16.50 3.15
C ASN A 338 11.58 17.19 2.73
N LEU A 339 11.91 17.16 1.44
CA LEU A 339 13.18 17.68 0.91
C LEU A 339 13.34 19.20 1.10
N LEU A 340 12.24 19.97 1.01
CA LEU A 340 12.29 21.43 1.20
C LEU A 340 12.86 21.81 2.58
N SER A 341 12.65 20.99 3.59
CA SER A 341 13.14 21.24 4.96
C SER A 341 14.67 21.17 5.11
N PHE A 342 15.36 20.72 4.07
CA PHE A 342 16.83 20.68 4.03
C PHE A 342 17.43 21.77 3.14
N VAL A 343 16.62 22.71 2.68
CA VAL A 343 17.10 23.87 1.91
C VAL A 343 17.33 25.04 2.85
N ASP A 344 18.57 25.43 3.02
CA ASP A 344 18.92 26.67 3.71
C ASP A 344 18.55 27.85 2.80
N HIS A 345 17.89 28.87 3.33
CA HIS A 345 17.41 30.03 2.60
C HIS A 345 16.54 29.71 1.37
N PRO A 346 15.46 28.89 1.54
CA PRO A 346 14.64 28.47 0.42
C PRO A 346 14.03 29.68 -0.30
N PHE A 347 13.74 29.51 -1.60
CA PHE A 347 13.16 30.52 -2.49
C PHE A 347 14.00 31.81 -2.64
N THR A 348 15.29 31.76 -2.35
CA THR A 348 16.23 32.87 -2.54
C THR A 348 17.42 32.46 -3.41
N GLN A 349 18.18 33.45 -3.90
CA GLN A 349 19.44 33.20 -4.64
C GLN A 349 20.52 32.51 -3.78
N LYS A 350 20.36 32.47 -2.46
CA LYS A 350 21.28 31.82 -1.51
C LYS A 350 20.81 30.42 -1.15
N ALA A 351 19.79 29.90 -1.81
CA ALA A 351 19.27 28.55 -1.54
C ALA A 351 20.38 27.49 -1.70
N LYS A 352 20.53 26.67 -0.67
CA LYS A 352 21.53 25.60 -0.65
C LYS A 352 20.98 24.40 0.08
N PHE A 353 21.11 23.23 -0.54
CA PHE A 353 20.68 21.97 0.08
C PHE A 353 21.68 21.52 1.16
N ASN A 354 21.18 21.23 2.36
CA ASN A 354 21.95 20.78 3.51
C ASN A 354 22.07 19.25 3.53
N PHE A 355 23.04 18.72 2.80
CA PHE A 355 23.25 17.28 2.69
C PHE A 355 23.62 16.62 4.03
N THR A 356 24.30 17.32 4.94
CA THR A 356 24.64 16.76 6.26
C THR A 356 23.39 16.48 7.08
N ARG A 357 22.49 17.46 7.19
CA ARG A 357 21.24 17.28 7.92
C ARG A 357 20.30 16.26 7.23
N PHE A 358 20.29 16.26 5.90
CA PHE A 358 19.54 15.27 5.12
C PHE A 358 20.02 13.85 5.40
N TYR A 359 21.34 13.63 5.40
CA TYR A 359 21.93 12.33 5.74
C TYR A 359 21.51 11.85 7.13
N GLU A 360 21.63 12.69 8.16
CA GLU A 360 21.25 12.37 9.53
C GLU A 360 19.77 11.95 9.64
N VAL A 361 18.88 12.77 9.08
CA VAL A 361 17.43 12.52 9.13
C VAL A 361 17.05 11.29 8.31
N THR A 362 17.68 11.07 7.16
CA THR A 362 17.43 9.86 6.35
C THR A 362 17.81 8.60 7.11
N TYR A 363 18.92 8.63 7.82
CA TYR A 363 19.38 7.53 8.66
C TYR A 363 18.42 7.22 9.80
N GLU A 364 17.95 8.24 10.51
CA GLU A 364 16.95 8.10 11.56
C GLU A 364 15.60 7.64 11.01
N SER A 365 15.20 8.12 9.84
CA SER A 365 13.98 7.71 9.15
C SER A 365 13.98 6.25 8.76
N GLN A 366 15.11 5.71 8.30
CA GLN A 366 15.23 4.28 7.99
C GLN A 366 15.10 3.43 9.26
N ARG A 367 15.61 3.89 10.41
CA ARG A 367 15.39 3.21 11.71
C ARG A 367 13.92 3.21 12.09
N LEU A 368 13.21 4.32 11.89
CA LEU A 368 11.75 4.37 12.09
C LEU A 368 11.03 3.38 11.17
N MET A 369 11.48 3.24 9.92
CA MET A 369 10.91 2.26 9.00
C MET A 369 11.09 0.82 9.48
N ASP A 370 12.26 0.46 10.01
CA ASP A 370 12.47 -0.87 10.59
C ASP A 370 11.55 -1.11 11.80
N GLY A 371 11.40 -0.11 12.67
CA GLY A 371 10.45 -0.14 13.78
C GLY A 371 8.99 -0.23 13.30
N LEU A 372 8.65 0.41 12.19
CA LEU A 372 7.31 0.34 11.62
C LEU A 372 6.95 -1.07 11.11
N VAL A 373 7.93 -1.85 10.66
CA VAL A 373 7.70 -3.26 10.31
C VAL A 373 7.24 -4.04 11.55
N ASP A 374 7.89 -3.87 12.69
CA ASP A 374 7.51 -4.55 13.93
C ASP A 374 6.14 -4.09 14.43
N LEU A 375 5.87 -2.79 14.36
CA LEU A 375 4.57 -2.22 14.70
C LEU A 375 3.44 -2.76 13.81
N GLU A 376 3.71 -2.98 12.53
CA GLU A 376 2.75 -3.62 11.62
C GLU A 376 2.52 -5.08 11.98
N LEU A 377 3.56 -5.85 12.31
CA LEU A 377 3.39 -7.23 12.75
C LEU A 377 2.54 -7.31 14.02
N GLU A 378 2.76 -6.44 15.00
CA GLU A 378 1.90 -6.30 16.19
C GLU A 378 0.46 -5.89 15.83
N ALA A 379 0.26 -5.03 14.82
CA ALA A 379 -1.05 -4.65 14.35
C ALA A 379 -1.79 -5.84 13.70
N ILE A 380 -1.08 -6.65 12.90
CA ILE A 380 -1.65 -7.86 12.30
C ILE A 380 -1.99 -8.89 13.40
N GLU A 381 -1.16 -9.08 14.40
CA GLU A 381 -1.47 -9.95 15.55
C GLU A 381 -2.78 -9.53 16.24
N ARG A 382 -2.99 -8.22 16.44
CA ARG A 382 -4.26 -7.69 16.98
C ARG A 382 -5.44 -7.95 16.04
N ILE A 383 -5.24 -7.88 14.73
CA ILE A 383 -6.27 -8.23 13.74
C ILE A 383 -6.62 -9.72 13.86
N LEU A 384 -5.64 -10.61 13.91
CA LEU A 384 -5.84 -12.06 14.05
C LEU A 384 -6.59 -12.40 15.35
N GLN A 385 -6.19 -11.82 16.49
CA GLN A 385 -6.89 -11.97 17.77
C GLN A 385 -8.34 -11.47 17.69
N LYS A 386 -8.58 -10.36 16.98
CA LYS A 386 -9.95 -9.86 16.76
C LYS A 386 -10.79 -10.84 15.96
N ILE A 387 -10.25 -11.41 14.88
CA ILE A 387 -10.93 -12.41 14.04
C ILE A 387 -11.27 -13.66 14.87
N GLU A 388 -10.33 -14.16 15.67
CA GLU A 388 -10.58 -15.30 16.56
C GLU A 388 -11.74 -15.05 17.53
N SER A 389 -11.80 -13.85 18.10
CA SER A 389 -12.82 -13.44 19.08
C SER A 389 -14.19 -13.07 18.49
N ASP A 390 -14.29 -12.93 17.16
CA ASP A 390 -15.56 -12.60 16.51
C ASP A 390 -16.56 -13.79 16.60
N PRO A 391 -17.84 -13.50 16.85
CA PRO A 391 -18.86 -14.55 17.05
C PRO A 391 -19.27 -15.28 15.77
N GLU A 392 -18.72 -14.87 14.60
CA GLU A 392 -19.02 -15.50 13.32
C GLU A 392 -18.52 -16.96 13.29
N PRO A 393 -19.20 -17.85 12.58
CA PRO A 393 -18.74 -19.22 12.37
C PRO A 393 -17.36 -19.28 11.68
N ASP A 394 -16.56 -20.28 12.03
CA ASP A 394 -15.17 -20.38 11.53
C ASP A 394 -15.06 -20.39 10.00
N TYR A 395 -16.00 -21.04 9.30
CA TYR A 395 -16.00 -21.09 7.83
C TYR A 395 -16.23 -19.69 7.20
N ILE A 396 -16.84 -18.74 7.91
CA ILE A 396 -16.99 -17.33 7.46
C ILE A 396 -15.68 -16.57 7.69
N LYS A 397 -15.03 -16.80 8.84
CA LYS A 397 -13.79 -16.11 9.22
C LYS A 397 -12.56 -16.60 8.46
N GLU A 398 -12.63 -17.78 7.86
CA GLU A 398 -11.46 -18.47 7.29
C GLU A 398 -10.69 -17.62 6.25
N VAL A 399 -11.40 -16.95 5.34
CA VAL A 399 -10.74 -16.15 4.29
C VAL A 399 -9.99 -14.97 4.90
N GLU A 400 -10.59 -14.26 5.87
CA GLU A 400 -9.92 -13.17 6.57
C GLU A 400 -8.70 -13.68 7.32
N MET A 401 -8.85 -14.75 8.10
CA MET A 401 -7.77 -15.36 8.87
C MET A 401 -6.59 -15.75 7.97
N ARG A 402 -6.84 -16.47 6.88
CA ARG A 402 -5.80 -16.90 5.93
C ARG A 402 -5.11 -15.72 5.25
N THR A 403 -5.86 -14.67 4.91
CA THR A 403 -5.32 -13.44 4.31
C THR A 403 -4.32 -12.77 5.26
N TRP A 404 -4.68 -12.57 6.52
CA TRP A 404 -3.81 -11.90 7.48
C TRP A 404 -2.63 -12.76 7.93
N ILE A 405 -2.77 -14.08 8.01
CA ILE A 405 -1.63 -15.00 8.23
C ILE A 405 -0.62 -14.88 7.07
N THR A 406 -1.09 -14.87 5.82
CA THR A 406 -0.22 -14.71 4.65
C THR A 406 0.56 -13.41 4.71
N LEU A 407 -0.10 -12.30 5.06
CA LEU A 407 0.53 -10.99 5.20
C LEU A 407 1.53 -10.94 6.37
N TYR A 408 1.20 -11.59 7.48
CA TYR A 408 2.10 -11.69 8.63
C TYR A 408 3.40 -12.40 8.28
N GLU A 409 3.29 -13.58 7.65
CA GLU A 409 4.46 -14.37 7.25
C GLU A 409 5.30 -13.66 6.19
N ALA A 410 4.67 -13.03 5.18
CA ALA A 410 5.38 -12.26 4.18
C ALA A 410 6.07 -11.03 4.79
N GLY A 411 5.40 -10.32 5.69
CA GLY A 411 5.95 -9.16 6.41
C GLY A 411 7.13 -9.53 7.31
N LYS A 412 7.02 -10.66 8.03
CA LYS A 412 8.07 -11.20 8.89
C LYS A 412 9.31 -11.62 8.09
N LYS A 413 9.10 -12.29 6.96
CA LYS A 413 10.17 -12.77 6.08
C LYS A 413 10.83 -11.64 5.29
N GLY A 414 10.05 -10.74 4.70
CA GLY A 414 10.52 -9.73 3.76
C GLY A 414 10.95 -8.43 4.42
N ARG A 415 10.32 -8.05 5.53
CA ARG A 415 10.57 -6.80 6.27
C ARG A 415 10.70 -5.55 5.35
N ARG A 416 9.82 -5.45 4.36
CA ARG A 416 9.88 -4.40 3.35
C ARG A 416 9.63 -3.03 3.97
N THR A 417 10.49 -2.07 3.63
CA THR A 417 10.37 -0.65 3.98
C THR A 417 10.15 0.20 2.73
N GLY A 418 9.41 1.29 2.85
CA GLY A 418 9.16 2.24 1.77
C GLY A 418 9.47 3.67 2.24
N LEU A 419 10.75 4.01 2.32
CA LEU A 419 11.19 5.37 2.60
C LEU A 419 11.24 6.16 1.30
N GLY A 420 10.31 7.11 1.16
CA GLY A 420 10.23 8.01 0.01
C GLY A 420 10.56 9.45 0.37
N PHE A 421 10.29 10.35 -0.55
CA PHE A 421 10.44 11.80 -0.33
C PHE A 421 9.32 12.59 -1.00
N THR A 422 9.13 13.82 -0.56
CA THR A 422 8.24 14.83 -1.15
C THR A 422 8.98 16.14 -1.33
N ALA A 423 8.33 17.12 -1.96
CA ALA A 423 8.91 18.45 -2.20
C ALA A 423 10.19 18.44 -3.07
N LEU A 424 10.23 17.56 -4.10
CA LEU A 424 11.37 17.48 -5.01
C LEU A 424 11.38 18.66 -6.01
N ALA A 425 10.20 19.10 -6.40
CA ALA A 425 10.03 20.18 -7.40
C ALA A 425 9.97 21.59 -6.77
N ASP A 426 9.84 21.68 -5.47
CA ASP A 426 9.80 22.96 -4.74
C ASP A 426 11.20 23.52 -4.53
#